data_89024641e0f1e98f56c4eaa32b2887d6
#
_entry.id   89024641e0f1e98f56c4eaa32b2887d6
#
_cell.length_a   1.000
_cell.length_b   1.000
_cell.length_c   1.000
_cell.angle_alpha   90.00
_cell.angle_beta   90.00
_cell.angle_gamma   90.00
#
_symmetry.space_group_name_H-M   'P 1'
#
loop_
_entity.id
_entity.type
_entity.pdbx_description
1 polymer ?
#
loop_
_entity_poly.entity_id
_entity_poly.type
_entity_poly.pdbx_seq_one_letter_code
_entity_poly.pdbx_strand_id
1 'polypeptide(L)'
;MKKISVTRWQEVVHAATEVFLHKGYKRTQMADITEALGLSAGAIYRYVESKEALFDLVVRTGAGMNLVTSSLVAPIATPLPGATMAFLQKTLKREGRVAKLEEGLANSKPKDVAAELEGIVRELYGKTAHFRQGIQLLDRSALDWPELAALWAGHWRANLVDQLARYLDLRISQRRVPPVPASKPWARYIVETVAFFALHRHYDPFPTAMSDKIAEDTAVSALVRATCAENSRKTGE
;
A
#
# COMPACT_ATOMS: atom_id res chain seq x y z
N MET A 1 -34.36 -12.50 -8.88
CA MET A 1 -32.92 -12.46 -8.58
C MET A 1 -32.67 -13.17 -7.26
N LYS A 2 -31.76 -14.16 -7.22
CA LYS A 2 -31.48 -14.92 -6.00
C LYS A 2 -30.54 -14.10 -5.13
N LYS A 3 -30.93 -13.78 -3.89
CA LYS A 3 -30.13 -13.00 -2.96
C LYS A 3 -28.95 -13.87 -2.49
N ILE A 4 -27.73 -13.42 -2.72
CA ILE A 4 -26.50 -14.09 -2.29
C ILE A 4 -26.19 -13.65 -0.85
N SER A 5 -25.81 -14.58 0.03
CA SER A 5 -25.47 -14.25 1.41
C SER A 5 -24.19 -13.41 1.47
N VAL A 6 -24.06 -12.58 2.51
CA VAL A 6 -22.85 -11.78 2.78
C VAL A 6 -21.64 -12.69 2.94
N THR A 7 -21.77 -13.80 3.68
CA THR A 7 -20.70 -14.79 3.85
C THR A 7 -20.19 -15.32 2.51
N ARG A 8 -21.12 -15.66 1.60
CA ARG A 8 -20.73 -16.18 0.28
C ARG A 8 -20.04 -15.13 -0.57
N TRP A 9 -20.46 -13.87 -0.46
CA TRP A 9 -19.75 -12.76 -1.11
C TRP A 9 -18.33 -12.57 -0.54
N GLN A 10 -18.16 -12.69 0.78
CA GLN A 10 -16.83 -12.63 1.42
C GLN A 10 -15.91 -13.74 0.93
N GLU A 11 -16.42 -14.97 0.78
CA GLU A 11 -15.67 -16.10 0.20
C GLU A 11 -15.24 -15.80 -1.24
N VAL A 12 -16.14 -15.25 -2.07
CA VAL A 12 -15.83 -14.90 -3.47
C VAL A 12 -14.75 -13.81 -3.54
N VAL A 13 -14.89 -12.75 -2.75
CA VAL A 13 -13.90 -11.66 -2.71
C VAL A 13 -12.56 -12.17 -2.18
N HIS A 14 -12.57 -12.97 -1.13
CA HIS A 14 -11.34 -13.54 -0.56
C HIS A 14 -10.61 -14.42 -1.58
N ALA A 15 -11.27 -15.40 -2.17
CA ALA A 15 -10.66 -16.29 -3.17
C ALA A 15 -10.15 -15.52 -4.39
N ALA A 16 -10.93 -14.56 -4.90
CA ALA A 16 -10.50 -13.71 -6.00
C ALA A 16 -9.27 -12.88 -5.64
N THR A 17 -9.24 -12.33 -4.41
CA THR A 17 -8.09 -11.56 -3.92
C THR A 17 -6.83 -12.42 -3.90
N GLU A 18 -6.88 -13.62 -3.31
CA GLU A 18 -5.73 -14.53 -3.26
C GLU A 18 -5.21 -14.90 -4.66
N VAL A 19 -6.11 -15.19 -5.59
CA VAL A 19 -5.71 -15.51 -6.98
C VAL A 19 -5.07 -14.30 -7.67
N PHE A 20 -5.64 -13.10 -7.51
CA PHE A 20 -5.04 -11.88 -8.08
C PHE A 20 -3.70 -11.52 -7.42
N LEU A 21 -3.55 -11.73 -6.13
CA LEU A 21 -2.28 -11.54 -5.41
C LEU A 21 -1.20 -12.50 -5.90
N HIS A 22 -1.57 -13.74 -6.21
CA HIS A 22 -0.62 -14.74 -6.69
C HIS A 22 -0.25 -14.53 -8.17
N LYS A 23 -1.24 -14.33 -9.05
CA LYS A 23 -1.04 -14.30 -10.51
C LYS A 23 -0.94 -12.89 -11.11
N GLY A 24 -1.48 -11.86 -10.46
CA GLY A 24 -1.71 -10.54 -11.04
C GLY A 24 -2.99 -10.52 -11.89
N TYR A 25 -3.51 -9.30 -12.15
CA TYR A 25 -4.77 -9.15 -12.88
C TYR A 25 -4.73 -9.72 -14.30
N LYS A 26 -3.70 -9.41 -15.10
CA LYS A 26 -3.65 -9.79 -16.53
C LYS A 26 -3.59 -11.29 -16.72
N ARG A 27 -2.80 -12.01 -15.90
CA ARG A 27 -2.59 -13.45 -16.02
C ARG A 27 -3.69 -14.30 -15.37
N THR A 28 -4.51 -13.73 -14.49
CA THR A 28 -5.63 -14.43 -13.88
C THR A 28 -6.72 -14.72 -14.90
N GLN A 29 -7.21 -15.95 -14.93
CA GLN A 29 -8.38 -16.38 -15.66
C GLN A 29 -9.55 -16.62 -14.69
N MET A 30 -10.80 -16.51 -15.18
CA MET A 30 -11.98 -16.79 -14.35
C MET A 30 -12.00 -18.24 -13.86
N ALA A 31 -11.41 -19.16 -14.61
CA ALA A 31 -11.25 -20.56 -14.24
C ALA A 31 -10.42 -20.74 -12.96
N ASP A 32 -9.35 -19.96 -12.79
CA ASP A 32 -8.51 -20.00 -11.59
C ASP A 32 -9.30 -19.66 -10.32
N ILE A 33 -10.21 -18.69 -10.47
CA ILE A 33 -11.05 -18.22 -9.35
C ILE A 33 -12.17 -19.25 -9.06
N THR A 34 -12.76 -19.86 -10.10
CA THR A 34 -13.76 -20.92 -9.89
C THR A 34 -13.15 -22.16 -9.24
N GLU A 35 -11.92 -22.52 -9.61
CA GLU A 35 -11.15 -23.60 -8.98
C GLU A 35 -10.89 -23.29 -7.49
N ALA A 36 -10.38 -22.09 -7.17
CA ALA A 36 -10.14 -21.67 -5.80
C ALA A 36 -11.41 -21.65 -4.92
N LEU A 37 -12.59 -21.46 -5.53
CA LEU A 37 -13.89 -21.49 -4.86
C LEU A 37 -14.55 -22.88 -4.80
N GLY A 38 -13.97 -23.91 -5.43
CA GLY A 38 -14.60 -25.21 -5.61
C GLY A 38 -15.89 -25.14 -6.41
N LEU A 39 -16.00 -24.22 -7.38
CA LEU A 39 -17.17 -24.02 -8.20
C LEU A 39 -17.01 -24.70 -9.56
N SER A 40 -18.15 -25.10 -10.18
CA SER A 40 -18.16 -25.52 -11.58
C SER A 40 -17.82 -24.36 -12.52
N ALA A 41 -17.26 -24.68 -13.68
CA ALA A 41 -16.99 -23.70 -14.72
C ALA A 41 -18.25 -22.88 -15.04
N GLY A 42 -18.12 -21.57 -15.12
CA GLY A 42 -19.23 -20.66 -15.37
C GLY A 42 -20.08 -20.30 -14.15
N ALA A 43 -19.98 -20.98 -13.01
CA ALA A 43 -20.77 -20.65 -11.82
C ALA A 43 -20.44 -19.27 -11.24
N ILE A 44 -19.23 -18.76 -11.48
CA ILE A 44 -18.79 -17.44 -11.05
C ILE A 44 -19.59 -16.30 -11.69
N TYR A 45 -20.11 -16.50 -12.91
CA TYR A 45 -20.90 -15.50 -13.62
C TYR A 45 -22.28 -15.24 -13.01
N ARG A 46 -22.66 -16.01 -11.98
CA ARG A 46 -23.81 -15.66 -11.13
C ARG A 46 -23.51 -14.57 -10.13
N TYR A 47 -22.22 -14.27 -9.89
CA TYR A 47 -21.75 -13.25 -8.96
C TYR A 47 -21.32 -11.98 -9.69
N VAL A 48 -20.60 -12.12 -10.79
CA VAL A 48 -20.00 -11.01 -11.54
C VAL A 48 -20.14 -11.29 -13.04
N GLU A 49 -20.30 -10.24 -13.84
CA GLU A 49 -20.42 -10.38 -15.31
C GLU A 49 -19.07 -10.65 -15.98
N SER A 50 -17.96 -10.21 -15.36
CA SER A 50 -16.64 -10.32 -15.98
C SER A 50 -15.51 -10.36 -14.95
N LYS A 51 -14.28 -10.63 -15.41
CA LYS A 51 -13.06 -10.50 -14.61
C LYS A 51 -12.84 -9.04 -14.14
N GLU A 52 -13.16 -8.10 -14.99
CA GLU A 52 -13.10 -6.67 -14.72
C GLU A 52 -14.00 -6.28 -13.53
N ALA A 53 -15.24 -6.79 -13.50
CA ALA A 53 -16.19 -6.56 -12.41
C ALA A 53 -15.68 -7.14 -11.08
N LEU A 54 -15.10 -8.33 -11.13
CA LEU A 54 -14.55 -8.98 -9.95
C LEU A 54 -13.29 -8.26 -9.45
N PHE A 55 -12.41 -7.84 -10.35
CA PHE A 55 -11.22 -7.07 -10.00
C PHE A 55 -11.58 -5.70 -9.41
N ASP A 56 -12.53 -4.98 -10.00
CA ASP A 56 -13.03 -3.71 -9.47
C ASP A 56 -13.59 -3.86 -8.05
N LEU A 57 -14.36 -4.94 -7.80
CA LEU A 57 -14.86 -5.26 -6.45
C LEU A 57 -13.71 -5.49 -5.45
N VAL A 58 -12.71 -6.30 -5.83
CA VAL A 58 -11.54 -6.59 -4.98
C VAL A 58 -10.73 -5.33 -4.71
N VAL A 59 -10.47 -4.52 -5.73
CA VAL A 59 -9.76 -3.23 -5.60
C VAL A 59 -10.48 -2.29 -4.62
N ARG A 60 -11.79 -2.14 -4.77
CA ARG A 60 -12.57 -1.25 -3.88
C ARG A 60 -12.62 -1.78 -2.44
N THR A 61 -12.75 -3.09 -2.28
CA THR A 61 -12.70 -3.71 -0.94
C THR A 61 -11.32 -3.53 -0.31
N GLY A 62 -10.24 -3.75 -1.05
CA GLY A 62 -8.86 -3.50 -0.61
C GLY A 62 -8.55 -2.03 -0.29
N ALA A 63 -9.34 -1.10 -0.85
CA ALA A 63 -9.31 0.32 -0.54
C ALA A 63 -10.17 0.69 0.71
N GLY A 64 -10.64 -0.29 1.46
CA GLY A 64 -11.40 -0.10 2.69
C GLY A 64 -12.91 0.16 2.48
N MET A 65 -13.44 -0.01 1.26
CA MET A 65 -14.88 0.12 1.03
C MET A 65 -15.62 -1.13 1.49
N ASN A 66 -16.63 -0.95 2.33
CA ASN A 66 -17.53 -2.04 2.73
C ASN A 66 -18.62 -2.26 1.67
N LEU A 67 -18.26 -2.90 0.57
CA LEU A 67 -19.18 -3.19 -0.55
C LEU A 67 -19.95 -4.49 -0.36
N VAL A 68 -19.41 -5.43 0.41
CA VAL A 68 -20.01 -6.74 0.64
C VAL A 68 -21.07 -6.62 1.73
N THR A 69 -22.25 -6.19 1.33
CA THR A 69 -23.42 -6.00 2.21
C THR A 69 -24.58 -6.88 1.77
N SER A 70 -25.61 -6.99 2.61
CA SER A 70 -26.83 -7.74 2.29
C SER A 70 -27.65 -7.14 1.11
N SER A 71 -27.32 -5.92 0.70
CA SER A 71 -27.93 -5.22 -0.43
C SER A 71 -27.16 -5.37 -1.75
N LEU A 72 -26.02 -6.04 -1.75
CA LEU A 72 -25.24 -6.27 -2.98
C LEU A 72 -26.04 -7.13 -3.97
N VAL A 73 -26.24 -6.59 -5.14
CA VAL A 73 -27.03 -7.22 -6.20
C VAL A 73 -26.12 -7.97 -7.15
N ALA A 74 -26.46 -9.22 -7.45
CA ALA A 74 -25.73 -10.09 -8.39
C ALA A 74 -26.52 -10.31 -9.69
N PRO A 75 -25.81 -10.47 -10.83
CA PRO A 75 -24.37 -10.31 -11.00
C PRO A 75 -23.94 -8.85 -10.92
N ILE A 76 -22.73 -8.59 -10.39
CA ILE A 76 -22.14 -7.26 -10.42
C ILE A 76 -21.78 -6.95 -11.88
N ALA A 77 -22.26 -5.81 -12.36
CA ALA A 77 -22.02 -5.38 -13.73
C ALA A 77 -20.55 -5.03 -13.99
N THR A 78 -20.14 -5.26 -15.23
CA THR A 78 -18.82 -4.85 -15.70
C THR A 78 -18.68 -3.32 -15.62
N PRO A 79 -17.64 -2.79 -14.97
CA PRO A 79 -17.44 -1.36 -14.88
C PRO A 79 -17.16 -0.76 -16.26
N LEU A 80 -17.50 0.52 -16.44
CA LEU A 80 -17.15 1.24 -17.66
C LEU A 80 -15.63 1.22 -17.86
N PRO A 81 -15.15 1.21 -19.12
CA PRO A 81 -13.73 1.27 -19.42
C PRO A 81 -13.03 2.42 -18.66
N GLY A 82 -11.94 2.10 -17.97
CA GLY A 82 -11.19 3.08 -17.18
C GLY A 82 -11.76 3.40 -15.78
N ALA A 83 -12.96 2.94 -15.43
CA ALA A 83 -13.60 3.27 -14.14
C ALA A 83 -12.78 2.83 -12.93
N THR A 84 -12.19 1.62 -12.97
CA THR A 84 -11.32 1.12 -11.89
C THR A 84 -10.06 1.96 -11.75
N MET A 85 -9.44 2.38 -12.88
CA MET A 85 -8.27 3.25 -12.87
C MET A 85 -8.59 4.64 -12.32
N ALA A 86 -9.72 5.22 -12.72
CA ALA A 86 -10.19 6.50 -12.21
C ALA A 86 -10.48 6.43 -10.69
N PHE A 87 -11.07 5.34 -10.22
CA PHE A 87 -11.27 5.08 -8.80
C PHE A 87 -9.93 5.00 -8.04
N LEU A 88 -8.97 4.22 -8.55
CA LEU A 88 -7.63 4.12 -7.97
C LEU A 88 -6.93 5.46 -7.89
N GLN A 89 -6.95 6.25 -8.98
CA GLN A 89 -6.36 7.59 -9.02
C GLN A 89 -6.96 8.50 -7.93
N LYS A 90 -8.28 8.53 -7.80
CA LYS A 90 -8.98 9.30 -6.77
C LYS A 90 -8.63 8.83 -5.37
N THR A 91 -8.59 7.52 -5.15
CA THR A 91 -8.26 6.91 -3.85
C THR A 91 -6.82 7.22 -3.44
N LEU A 92 -5.85 7.00 -4.33
CA LEU A 92 -4.45 7.31 -4.07
C LEU A 92 -4.23 8.80 -3.78
N LYS A 93 -4.94 9.69 -4.48
CA LYS A 93 -4.87 11.13 -4.20
C LYS A 93 -5.38 11.48 -2.79
N ARG A 94 -6.40 10.79 -2.29
CA ARG A 94 -7.00 11.03 -0.98
C ARG A 94 -6.22 10.34 0.14
N GLU A 95 -6.02 9.03 0.02
CA GLU A 95 -5.46 8.18 1.07
C GLU A 95 -3.92 8.17 1.08
N GLY A 96 -3.31 8.45 -0.06
CA GLY A 96 -1.86 8.44 -0.22
C GLY A 96 -1.14 9.65 0.38
N ARG A 97 -1.87 10.62 0.93
CA ARG A 97 -1.28 11.78 1.63
C ARG A 97 -0.75 11.33 2.99
N VAL A 98 0.40 11.85 3.39
CA VAL A 98 0.98 11.69 4.73
C VAL A 98 0.94 13.07 5.40
N ALA A 99 -0.08 13.29 6.24
CA ALA A 99 -0.38 14.61 6.82
C ALA A 99 0.80 15.14 7.65
N LYS A 100 1.42 14.29 8.46
CA LYS A 100 2.60 14.68 9.26
C LYS A 100 3.81 15.05 8.41
N LEU A 101 3.96 14.47 7.22
CA LEU A 101 5.02 14.89 6.28
C LEU A 101 4.70 16.26 5.68
N GLU A 102 3.46 16.52 5.34
CA GLU A 102 3.02 17.83 4.84
C GLU A 102 3.18 18.92 5.93
N GLU A 103 2.79 18.62 7.16
CA GLU A 103 3.03 19.47 8.34
C GLU A 103 4.52 19.73 8.56
N GLY A 104 5.34 18.67 8.50
CA GLY A 104 6.79 18.78 8.61
C GLY A 104 7.39 19.67 7.52
N LEU A 105 6.97 19.52 6.28
CA LEU A 105 7.44 20.37 5.18
C LEU A 105 7.03 21.85 5.35
N ALA A 106 5.87 22.11 5.94
CA ALA A 106 5.40 23.47 6.23
C ALA A 106 6.05 24.09 7.48
N ASN A 107 6.58 23.27 8.39
CA ASN A 107 7.15 23.73 9.66
C ASN A 107 8.60 24.22 9.47
N SER A 108 8.80 25.52 9.49
CA SER A 108 10.13 26.14 9.35
C SER A 108 11.01 26.06 10.61
N LYS A 109 10.42 25.83 11.79
CA LYS A 109 11.11 25.84 13.08
C LYS A 109 10.69 24.66 13.97
N PRO A 110 11.03 23.43 13.62
CA PRO A 110 10.68 22.25 14.42
C PRO A 110 11.39 22.32 15.78
N LYS A 111 10.65 22.02 16.85
CA LYS A 111 11.22 21.95 18.21
C LYS A 111 12.02 20.66 18.38
N ASP A 112 11.47 19.54 17.93
CA ASP A 112 12.05 18.21 18.01
C ASP A 112 11.86 17.49 16.67
N VAL A 113 12.94 17.36 15.90
CA VAL A 113 12.93 16.72 14.58
C VAL A 113 12.86 15.20 14.70
N ALA A 114 13.38 14.61 15.78
CA ALA A 114 13.28 13.17 15.99
C ALA A 114 11.82 12.77 16.23
N ALA A 115 11.10 13.49 17.09
CA ALA A 115 9.67 13.28 17.31
C ALA A 115 8.83 13.58 16.05
N GLU A 116 9.22 14.59 15.25
CA GLU A 116 8.56 14.91 13.98
C GLU A 116 8.73 13.75 12.98
N LEU A 117 9.95 13.25 12.80
CA LEU A 117 10.22 12.11 11.92
C LEU A 117 9.55 10.83 12.42
N GLU A 118 9.56 10.58 13.73
CA GLU A 118 8.83 9.47 14.34
C GLU A 118 7.35 9.52 13.95
N GLY A 119 6.72 10.68 14.08
CA GLY A 119 5.33 10.87 13.72
C GLY A 119 5.05 10.60 12.23
N ILE A 120 5.95 11.04 11.33
CA ILE A 120 5.85 10.80 9.89
C ILE A 120 5.95 9.30 9.60
N VAL A 121 6.94 8.61 10.17
CA VAL A 121 7.16 7.18 9.96
C VAL A 121 6.00 6.35 10.51
N ARG A 122 5.46 6.69 11.70
CA ARG A 122 4.30 6.01 12.27
C ARG A 122 3.05 6.18 11.42
N GLU A 123 2.79 7.39 10.90
CA GLU A 123 1.65 7.59 10.00
C GLU A 123 1.81 6.79 8.72
N LEU A 124 3.00 6.79 8.11
CA LEU A 124 3.29 6.02 6.91
C LEU A 124 3.14 4.51 7.17
N TYR A 125 3.65 4.02 8.31
CA TYR A 125 3.49 2.62 8.73
C TYR A 125 2.01 2.25 8.88
N GLY A 126 1.25 3.04 9.64
CA GLY A 126 -0.17 2.77 9.89
C GLY A 126 -0.99 2.73 8.60
N LYS A 127 -0.74 3.67 7.68
CA LYS A 127 -1.39 3.67 6.35
C LYS A 127 -1.00 2.45 5.53
N THR A 128 0.29 2.10 5.49
CA THR A 128 0.77 0.91 4.76
C THR A 128 0.18 -0.37 5.34
N ALA A 129 0.11 -0.50 6.66
CA ALA A 129 -0.49 -1.64 7.33
C ALA A 129 -2.00 -1.73 7.09
N HIS A 130 -2.70 -0.60 7.12
CA HIS A 130 -4.15 -0.54 6.89
C HIS A 130 -4.53 -0.97 5.46
N PHE A 131 -3.77 -0.51 4.46
CA PHE A 131 -4.03 -0.80 3.05
C PHE A 131 -3.18 -1.95 2.48
N ARG A 132 -2.55 -2.78 3.33
CA ARG A 132 -1.55 -3.78 2.93
C ARG A 132 -2.01 -4.69 1.79
N GLN A 133 -3.23 -5.21 1.86
CA GLN A 133 -3.77 -6.09 0.84
C GLN A 133 -3.99 -5.37 -0.50
N GLY A 134 -4.53 -4.14 -0.45
CA GLY A 134 -4.68 -3.29 -1.63
C GLY A 134 -3.33 -2.92 -2.26
N ILE A 135 -2.35 -2.55 -1.44
CA ILE A 135 -1.00 -2.20 -1.91
C ILE A 135 -0.35 -3.40 -2.61
N GLN A 136 -0.41 -4.59 -2.00
CA GLN A 136 0.14 -5.81 -2.61
C GLN A 136 -0.56 -6.16 -3.92
N LEU A 137 -1.88 -6.00 -3.99
CA LEU A 137 -2.64 -6.20 -5.23
C LEU A 137 -2.16 -5.27 -6.35
N LEU A 138 -1.91 -3.99 -6.02
CA LEU A 138 -1.38 -3.01 -6.98
C LEU A 138 0.04 -3.37 -7.41
N ASP A 139 0.95 -3.68 -6.46
CA ASP A 139 2.33 -4.08 -6.75
C ASP A 139 2.35 -5.31 -7.68
N ARG A 140 1.54 -6.31 -7.38
CA ARG A 140 1.49 -7.53 -8.18
C ARG A 140 0.91 -7.30 -9.57
N SER A 141 -0.18 -6.53 -9.67
CA SER A 141 -0.86 -6.27 -10.93
C SER A 141 -0.09 -5.28 -11.82
N ALA A 142 0.70 -4.39 -11.24
CA ALA A 142 1.54 -3.43 -11.98
C ALA A 142 2.66 -4.10 -12.80
N LEU A 143 3.06 -5.34 -12.46
CA LEU A 143 4.12 -6.05 -13.18
C LEU A 143 3.80 -6.31 -14.66
N ASP A 144 2.52 -6.44 -14.99
CA ASP A 144 2.05 -6.73 -16.35
C ASP A 144 0.93 -5.78 -16.83
N TRP A 145 0.76 -4.65 -16.14
CA TRP A 145 -0.20 -3.60 -16.49
C TRP A 145 0.46 -2.22 -16.49
N PRO A 146 0.99 -1.76 -17.64
CA PRO A 146 1.79 -0.53 -17.73
C PRO A 146 1.10 0.73 -17.20
N GLU A 147 -0.19 0.91 -17.45
CA GLU A 147 -0.94 2.09 -16.99
C GLU A 147 -1.07 2.09 -15.46
N LEU A 148 -1.26 0.92 -14.86
CA LEU A 148 -1.28 0.77 -13.40
C LEU A 148 0.12 1.00 -12.82
N ALA A 149 1.17 0.50 -13.46
CA ALA A 149 2.55 0.74 -13.05
C ALA A 149 2.89 2.24 -13.06
N ALA A 150 2.49 2.95 -14.11
CA ALA A 150 2.67 4.40 -14.21
C ALA A 150 1.95 5.15 -13.10
N LEU A 151 0.71 4.79 -12.79
CA LEU A 151 -0.07 5.41 -11.71
C LEU A 151 0.53 5.10 -10.33
N TRP A 152 0.78 3.83 -10.04
CA TRP A 152 1.17 3.36 -8.72
C TRP A 152 2.63 3.66 -8.39
N ALA A 153 3.55 3.13 -9.20
CA ALA A 153 4.98 3.28 -8.94
C ALA A 153 5.54 4.58 -9.50
N GLY A 154 5.15 4.94 -10.72
CA GLY A 154 5.69 6.10 -11.43
C GLY A 154 5.19 7.43 -10.90
N HIS A 155 3.96 7.48 -10.40
CA HIS A 155 3.40 8.74 -9.90
C HIS A 155 3.32 8.76 -8.36
N TRP A 156 2.56 7.86 -7.75
CA TRP A 156 2.28 7.96 -6.32
C TRP A 156 3.51 7.67 -5.45
N ARG A 157 4.18 6.51 -5.64
CA ARG A 157 5.36 6.12 -4.85
C ARG A 157 6.53 7.07 -5.08
N ALA A 158 6.76 7.48 -6.34
CA ALA A 158 7.81 8.43 -6.66
C ALA A 158 7.58 9.78 -5.97
N ASN A 159 6.34 10.30 -5.98
CA ASN A 159 6.02 11.55 -5.31
C ASN A 159 6.22 11.48 -3.78
N LEU A 160 5.89 10.36 -3.12
CA LEU A 160 6.15 10.17 -1.70
C LEU A 160 7.65 10.22 -1.40
N VAL A 161 8.47 9.53 -2.20
CA VAL A 161 9.94 9.56 -2.07
C VAL A 161 10.47 10.97 -2.28
N ASP A 162 9.98 11.70 -3.27
CA ASP A 162 10.39 13.08 -3.54
C ASP A 162 9.98 14.05 -2.41
N GLN A 163 8.83 13.86 -1.79
CA GLN A 163 8.41 14.65 -0.61
C GLN A 163 9.30 14.37 0.61
N LEU A 164 9.60 13.09 0.89
CA LEU A 164 10.52 12.70 1.97
C LEU A 164 11.94 13.23 1.71
N ALA A 165 12.42 13.18 0.48
CA ALA A 165 13.73 13.73 0.13
C ALA A 165 13.78 15.24 0.39
N ARG A 166 12.76 16.00 -0.03
CA ARG A 166 12.64 17.45 0.27
C ARG A 166 12.58 17.72 1.78
N TYR A 167 11.88 16.89 2.54
CA TYR A 167 11.85 17.00 4.00
C TYR A 167 13.26 16.82 4.59
N LEU A 168 13.99 15.80 4.17
CA LEU A 168 15.38 15.56 4.60
C LEU A 168 16.29 16.74 4.24
N ASP A 169 16.26 17.23 2.99
CA ASP A 169 17.04 18.39 2.55
C ASP A 169 16.74 19.62 3.39
N LEU A 170 15.46 19.86 3.71
CA LEU A 170 15.05 20.97 4.57
C LEU A 170 15.66 20.83 5.98
N ARG A 171 15.60 19.66 6.61
CA ARG A 171 16.12 19.44 7.95
C ARG A 171 17.65 19.47 8.01
N ILE A 172 18.32 18.96 6.95
CA ILE A 172 19.78 19.06 6.80
C ILE A 172 20.23 20.51 6.65
N SER A 173 19.56 21.31 5.79
CA SER A 173 19.89 22.73 5.63
C SER A 173 19.70 23.54 6.89
N GLN A 174 18.75 23.17 7.74
CA GLN A 174 18.51 23.73 9.07
C GLN A 174 19.49 23.22 10.14
N ARG A 175 20.42 22.32 9.80
CA ARG A 175 21.35 21.64 10.73
C ARG A 175 20.63 20.89 11.86
N ARG A 176 19.45 20.35 11.56
CA ARG A 176 18.61 19.58 12.50
C ARG A 176 18.72 18.06 12.29
N VAL A 177 19.22 17.66 11.13
CA VAL A 177 19.53 16.27 10.76
C VAL A 177 20.96 16.28 10.18
N PRO A 178 21.80 15.30 10.52
CA PRO A 178 23.12 15.16 9.92
C PRO A 178 23.02 14.96 8.40
N PRO A 179 24.03 15.38 7.63
CA PRO A 179 24.07 15.08 6.19
C PRO A 179 24.00 13.59 5.94
N VAL A 180 23.16 13.19 4.97
CA VAL A 180 23.09 11.83 4.45
C VAL A 180 23.79 11.77 3.08
N PRO A 181 24.23 10.59 2.59
CA PRO A 181 24.94 10.49 1.30
C PRO A 181 24.13 11.06 0.13
N ALA A 182 22.81 10.84 0.12
CA ALA A 182 21.89 11.44 -0.85
C ALA A 182 20.46 11.33 -0.30
N SER A 183 19.71 12.43 -0.31
CA SER A 183 18.37 12.50 0.31
C SER A 183 17.34 11.61 -0.37
N LYS A 184 17.37 11.49 -1.70
CA LYS A 184 16.40 10.66 -2.43
C LYS A 184 16.59 9.15 -2.18
N PRO A 185 17.79 8.56 -2.26
CA PRO A 185 18.04 7.19 -1.81
C PRO A 185 17.71 6.97 -0.33
N TRP A 186 17.98 7.94 0.54
CA TRP A 186 17.63 7.84 1.97
C TRP A 186 16.13 7.85 2.20
N ALA A 187 15.39 8.70 1.50
CA ALA A 187 13.93 8.71 1.50
C ALA A 187 13.38 7.35 1.00
N ARG A 188 13.98 6.77 -0.04
CA ARG A 188 13.63 5.44 -0.53
C ARG A 188 13.88 4.37 0.52
N TYR A 189 15.00 4.42 1.23
CA TYR A 189 15.31 3.51 2.34
C TYR A 189 14.23 3.59 3.44
N ILE A 190 13.76 4.80 3.80
CA ILE A 190 12.65 4.96 4.76
C ILE A 190 11.39 4.26 4.25
N VAL A 191 11.00 4.51 3.01
CA VAL A 191 9.79 3.91 2.41
C VAL A 191 9.88 2.39 2.37
N GLU A 192 11.02 1.82 1.93
CA GLU A 192 11.20 0.37 1.83
C GLU A 192 11.27 -0.32 3.18
N THR A 193 11.88 0.32 4.19
CA THR A 193 11.89 -0.21 5.56
C THR A 193 10.46 -0.28 6.10
N VAL A 194 9.67 0.77 5.93
CA VAL A 194 8.25 0.75 6.33
C VAL A 194 7.48 -0.31 5.54
N ALA A 195 7.67 -0.39 4.22
CA ALA A 195 7.01 -1.38 3.38
C ALA A 195 7.34 -2.81 3.81
N PHE A 196 8.61 -3.11 4.13
CA PHE A 196 8.98 -4.43 4.63
C PHE A 196 8.23 -4.77 5.92
N PHE A 197 8.32 -3.91 6.95
CA PHE A 197 7.75 -4.22 8.26
C PHE A 197 6.22 -4.15 8.30
N ALA A 198 5.58 -3.26 7.54
CA ALA A 198 4.13 -3.09 7.53
C ALA A 198 3.41 -4.02 6.54
N LEU A 199 4.09 -4.45 5.47
CA LEU A 199 3.48 -5.16 4.35
C LEU A 199 4.21 -6.47 4.03
N HIS A 200 5.47 -6.42 3.54
CA HIS A 200 6.11 -7.57 2.91
C HIS A 200 6.37 -8.74 3.87
N ARG A 201 6.65 -8.48 5.15
CA ARG A 201 6.86 -9.55 6.16
C ARG A 201 5.66 -10.50 6.31
N HIS A 202 4.45 -10.07 5.96
CA HIS A 202 3.25 -10.91 6.03
C HIS A 202 3.15 -11.93 4.88
N TYR A 203 3.96 -11.75 3.86
CA TYR A 203 4.05 -12.59 2.66
C TYR A 203 5.42 -13.24 2.51
N ASP A 204 6.28 -13.09 3.52
CA ASP A 204 7.57 -13.75 3.58
C ASP A 204 7.35 -15.27 3.81
N PRO A 205 7.87 -16.15 2.96
CA PRO A 205 7.75 -17.59 3.16
C PRO A 205 8.49 -18.10 4.40
N PHE A 206 9.42 -17.31 4.94
CA PHE A 206 10.18 -17.61 6.16
C PHE A 206 10.09 -16.47 7.18
N PRO A 207 8.89 -16.15 7.69
CA PRO A 207 8.68 -14.96 8.49
C PRO A 207 9.38 -15.05 9.84
N THR A 208 10.00 -13.96 10.26
CA THR A 208 10.41 -13.80 11.65
C THR A 208 9.17 -13.49 12.49
N ALA A 209 8.93 -14.31 13.53
CA ALA A 209 7.78 -14.13 14.41
C ALA A 209 7.87 -12.80 15.18
N MET A 210 6.95 -11.88 14.93
CA MET A 210 6.82 -10.61 15.63
C MET A 210 5.39 -10.07 15.51
N SER A 211 4.92 -9.39 16.56
CA SER A 211 3.64 -8.67 16.51
C SER A 211 3.76 -7.42 15.63
N ASP A 212 2.61 -6.89 15.15
CA ASP A 212 2.57 -5.63 14.40
C ASP A 212 3.17 -4.47 15.20
N LYS A 213 2.93 -4.45 16.52
CA LYS A 213 3.49 -3.42 17.42
C LYS A 213 5.03 -3.49 17.48
N ILE A 214 5.60 -4.68 17.63
CA ILE A 214 7.06 -4.85 17.64
C ILE A 214 7.66 -4.47 16.28
N ALA A 215 7.01 -4.85 15.19
CA ALA A 215 7.43 -4.52 13.84
C ALA A 215 7.43 -3.00 13.61
N GLU A 216 6.37 -2.32 14.02
CA GLU A 216 6.28 -0.86 13.94
C GLU A 216 7.38 -0.18 14.76
N ASP A 217 7.50 -0.52 16.05
CA ASP A 217 8.47 0.09 16.94
C ASP A 217 9.92 -0.16 16.49
N THR A 218 10.19 -1.33 15.91
CA THR A 218 11.51 -1.66 15.33
C THR A 218 11.80 -0.76 14.14
N ALA A 219 10.88 -0.68 13.17
CA ALA A 219 11.06 0.16 11.99
C ALA A 219 11.23 1.64 12.35
N VAL A 220 10.35 2.16 13.21
CA VAL A 220 10.37 3.55 13.67
C VAL A 220 11.67 3.87 14.40
N SER A 221 12.04 3.08 15.41
CA SER A 221 13.25 3.29 16.19
C SER A 221 14.52 3.23 15.33
N ALA A 222 14.61 2.26 14.42
CA ALA A 222 15.75 2.13 13.52
C ALA A 222 15.87 3.35 12.58
N LEU A 223 14.76 3.77 11.97
CA LEU A 223 14.75 4.88 11.02
C LEU A 223 15.05 6.23 11.70
N VAL A 224 14.48 6.48 12.87
CA VAL A 224 14.73 7.72 13.62
C VAL A 224 16.20 7.77 14.06
N ARG A 225 16.74 6.69 14.62
CA ARG A 225 18.17 6.62 15.00
C ARG A 225 19.09 6.79 13.81
N ALA A 226 18.83 6.08 12.69
CA ALA A 226 19.68 6.17 11.51
C ALA A 226 19.68 7.58 10.89
N THR A 227 18.57 8.31 10.99
CA THR A 227 18.41 9.61 10.35
C THR A 227 18.83 10.78 11.26
N CYS A 228 18.55 10.70 12.57
CA CYS A 228 18.73 11.81 13.50
C CYS A 228 19.96 11.67 14.42
N ALA A 229 20.61 10.49 14.51
CA ALA A 229 21.80 10.34 15.34
C ALA A 229 22.99 11.09 14.72
N GLU A 230 23.66 11.90 15.52
CA GLU A 230 24.96 12.45 15.14
C GLU A 230 25.93 11.32 14.83
N ASN A 231 26.58 11.38 13.68
CA ASN A 231 27.67 10.47 13.35
C ASN A 231 28.82 10.71 14.34
N SER A 232 28.94 9.88 15.37
CA SER A 232 30.05 9.86 16.32
C SER A 232 31.35 9.34 15.64
N ARG A 233 31.56 9.63 14.37
CA ARG A 233 32.88 9.55 13.77
C ARG A 233 33.61 10.84 14.11
N LYS A 234 34.07 10.94 15.37
CA LYS A 234 35.28 11.72 15.65
C LYS A 234 36.37 11.10 14.78
N THR A 235 36.81 11.86 13.81
CA THR A 235 38.11 11.72 13.19
C THR A 235 39.13 11.37 14.26
N GLY A 236 39.53 10.08 14.32
CA GLY A 236 40.80 9.70 14.93
C GLY A 236 41.88 10.20 13.98
N GLU A 237 42.59 11.19 14.41
CA GLU A 237 43.93 11.53 13.91
C GLU A 237 44.85 10.34 13.97
#